data_dbc1fb8950767d8703168d05def106ac
#
_entry.id   dbc1fb8950767d8703168d05def106ac
#
_cell.length_a   1.000
_cell.length_b   1.000
_cell.length_c   1.000
_cell.angle_alpha   90.00
_cell.angle_beta   90.00
_cell.angle_gamma   90.00
#
_symmetry.space_group_name_H-M   'P 1'
#
loop_
_entity.id
_entity.type
_entity.pdbx_description
1 polymer ?
#
loop_
_entity_poly.entity_id
_entity_poly.type
_entity_poly.pdbx_seq_one_letter_code
_entity_poly.pdbx_strand_id
1 'polypeptide(L)'
;MAQDRMTQLRDFATRYTAAWCGQDAGNVSKFFAPSGSLTINGGTPSVGRSAITQAAQGFMTAFPDLKVSMDDLVEKQGKILYHWTLEGTHGETGRRVRISGFESWRIGEDGLIAESFGNFDAADLERQIKGADS
;
A
#
# COMPACT_ATOMS: atom_id res chain seq x y z
N MET A 1 2.19 -9.04 25.10
CA MET A 1 0.74 -8.90 25.29
C MET A 1 0.09 -8.62 23.96
N ALA A 2 -1.01 -9.31 23.67
CA ALA A 2 -1.66 -9.18 22.37
C ALA A 2 -2.17 -7.76 22.09
N GLN A 3 -2.70 -7.07 23.12
CA GLN A 3 -3.18 -5.71 22.95
C GLN A 3 -2.04 -4.74 22.64
N ASP A 4 -0.90 -4.93 23.31
CA ASP A 4 0.28 -4.07 23.04
C ASP A 4 0.77 -4.26 21.63
N ARG A 5 0.78 -5.50 21.15
CA ARG A 5 1.18 -5.80 19.79
C ARG A 5 0.26 -5.11 18.77
N MET A 6 -1.05 -5.22 18.96
CA MET A 6 -2.00 -4.58 18.04
C MET A 6 -1.91 -3.06 18.10
N THR A 7 -1.68 -2.49 19.28
CA THR A 7 -1.47 -1.06 19.42
C THR A 7 -0.24 -0.61 18.63
N GLN A 8 0.86 -1.36 18.76
CA GLN A 8 2.09 -1.06 18.01
C GLN A 8 1.88 -1.21 16.51
N LEU A 9 1.14 -2.24 16.08
CA LEU A 9 0.85 -2.46 14.66
C LEU A 9 -0.04 -1.36 14.09
N ARG A 10 -1.03 -0.89 14.86
CA ARG A 10 -1.86 0.24 14.42
C ARG A 10 -1.05 1.51 14.27
N ASP A 11 -0.16 1.78 15.21
CA ASP A 11 0.72 2.93 15.12
C ASP A 11 1.62 2.83 13.89
N PHE A 12 2.19 1.65 13.68
CA PHE A 12 3.02 1.37 12.51
C PHE A 12 2.23 1.60 11.22
N ALA A 13 1.02 1.03 11.13
CA ALA A 13 0.17 1.15 9.96
C ALA A 13 -0.29 2.58 9.71
N THR A 14 -0.54 3.35 10.78
CA THR A 14 -0.91 4.75 10.67
C THR A 14 0.26 5.56 10.08
N ARG A 15 1.47 5.30 10.54
CA ARG A 15 2.66 5.96 10.00
C ARG A 15 2.94 5.54 8.55
N TYR A 16 2.70 4.28 8.22
CA TYR A 16 2.83 3.78 6.87
C TYR A 16 1.84 4.50 5.93
N THR A 17 0.59 4.64 6.37
CA THR A 17 -0.43 5.36 5.62
C THR A 17 -0.01 6.82 5.39
N ALA A 18 0.52 7.46 6.44
CA ALA A 18 0.98 8.85 6.34
C ALA A 18 2.13 8.99 5.34
N ALA A 19 3.00 7.98 5.25
CA ALA A 19 4.11 8.02 4.28
C ALA A 19 3.58 8.03 2.84
N TRP A 20 2.55 7.24 2.55
CA TRP A 20 1.90 7.26 1.24
C TRP A 20 1.30 8.64 0.95
N CYS A 21 0.58 9.20 1.91
CA CYS A 21 -0.06 10.51 1.76
C CYS A 21 0.97 11.62 1.60
N GLY A 22 2.16 11.43 2.16
CA GLY A 22 3.25 12.41 2.07
C GLY A 22 3.96 12.43 0.72
N GLN A 23 3.59 11.53 -0.20
CA GLN A 23 4.19 11.47 -1.55
C GLN A 23 5.70 11.22 -1.50
N ASP A 24 6.15 10.46 -0.52
CA ASP A 24 7.57 10.14 -0.35
C ASP A 24 7.76 8.63 -0.41
N ALA A 25 8.10 8.14 -1.60
CA ALA A 25 8.25 6.70 -1.84
C ALA A 25 9.36 6.08 -0.98
N GLY A 26 10.43 6.83 -0.71
CA GLY A 26 11.50 6.36 0.16
C GLY A 26 11.03 6.15 1.59
N ASN A 27 10.12 7.00 2.07
CA ASN A 27 9.51 6.78 3.40
C ASN A 27 8.65 5.53 3.43
N VAL A 28 7.90 5.25 2.35
CA VAL A 28 7.10 4.03 2.27
C VAL A 28 8.00 2.79 2.38
N SER A 29 9.09 2.75 1.63
CA SER A 29 9.96 1.57 1.60
C SER A 29 10.67 1.33 2.93
N LYS A 30 10.83 2.35 3.77
CA LYS A 30 11.47 2.20 5.09
C LYS A 30 10.67 1.31 6.04
N PHE A 31 9.37 1.13 5.79
CA PHE A 31 8.54 0.23 6.60
C PHE A 31 8.75 -1.23 6.23
N PHE A 32 9.48 -1.50 5.16
CA PHE A 32 9.82 -2.85 4.73
C PHE A 32 11.22 -3.21 5.23
N ALA A 33 11.42 -4.50 5.52
CA ALA A 33 12.76 -5.01 5.83
C ALA A 33 13.69 -4.76 4.64
N PRO A 34 15.01 -4.65 4.86
CA PRO A 34 15.95 -4.40 3.74
C PRO A 34 15.83 -5.38 2.58
N SER A 35 15.46 -6.64 2.86
CA SER A 35 15.24 -7.65 1.84
C SER A 35 13.76 -7.98 1.68
N GLY A 36 12.88 -7.09 2.16
CA GLY A 36 11.44 -7.30 2.07
C GLY A 36 10.94 -7.26 0.64
N SER A 37 9.70 -7.68 0.45
CA SER A 37 9.10 -7.72 -0.87
C SER A 37 7.66 -7.19 -0.86
N LEU A 38 7.28 -6.62 -2.00
CA LEU A 38 5.92 -6.17 -2.26
C LEU A 38 5.48 -6.77 -3.59
N THR A 39 4.40 -7.54 -3.55
CA THR A 39 3.79 -8.13 -4.74
C THR A 39 2.39 -7.56 -4.89
N ILE A 40 2.05 -7.06 -6.06
CA ILE A 40 0.76 -6.44 -6.32
C ILE A 40 -0.02 -7.30 -7.29
N ASN A 41 -1.23 -7.71 -6.88
CA ASN A 41 -2.17 -8.47 -7.70
C ASN A 41 -1.54 -9.73 -8.32
N GLY A 42 -0.69 -10.41 -7.53
CA GLY A 42 -0.05 -11.65 -7.99
C GLY A 42 0.99 -11.47 -9.08
N GLY A 43 1.44 -10.24 -9.30
CA GLY A 43 2.45 -9.95 -10.32
C GLY A 43 3.86 -10.27 -9.85
N THR A 44 4.83 -9.67 -10.52
CA THR A 44 6.24 -9.86 -10.17
C THR A 44 6.58 -9.15 -8.87
N PRO A 45 7.19 -9.84 -7.90
CA PRO A 45 7.56 -9.18 -6.65
C PRO A 45 8.60 -8.08 -6.85
N SER A 46 8.40 -6.97 -6.15
CA SER A 46 9.45 -5.95 -5.99
C SER A 46 10.24 -6.31 -4.75
N VAL A 47 11.49 -6.73 -4.92
CA VAL A 47 12.31 -7.23 -3.83
C VAL A 47 13.37 -6.20 -3.46
N GLY A 48 13.42 -5.87 -2.17
CA GLY A 48 14.36 -4.88 -1.64
C GLY A 48 13.78 -3.48 -1.67
N ARG A 49 14.32 -2.62 -0.79
CA ARG A 49 13.79 -1.26 -0.63
C ARG A 49 13.84 -0.42 -1.89
N SER A 50 14.89 -0.58 -2.70
CA SER A 50 15.00 0.19 -3.95
C SER A 50 13.87 -0.15 -4.91
N ALA A 51 13.57 -1.43 -5.10
CA ALA A 51 12.48 -1.86 -5.97
C ALA A 51 11.12 -1.44 -5.42
N ILE A 52 10.95 -1.52 -4.10
CA ILE A 52 9.70 -1.10 -3.45
C ILE A 52 9.51 0.41 -3.60
N THR A 53 10.58 1.18 -3.45
CA THR A 53 10.54 2.63 -3.66
C THR A 53 10.06 2.94 -5.09
N GLN A 54 10.58 2.22 -6.08
CA GLN A 54 10.16 2.42 -7.46
C GLN A 54 8.69 2.10 -7.66
N ALA A 55 8.21 1.01 -7.04
CA ALA A 55 6.80 0.63 -7.15
C ALA A 55 5.90 1.69 -6.53
N ALA A 56 6.24 2.18 -5.34
CA ALA A 56 5.48 3.24 -4.68
C ALA A 56 5.52 4.54 -5.49
N GLN A 57 6.68 4.88 -6.04
CA GLN A 57 6.84 6.07 -6.87
C GLN A 57 5.94 6.02 -8.10
N GLY A 58 5.75 4.83 -8.67
CA GLY A 58 4.86 4.66 -9.82
C GLY A 58 3.45 5.12 -9.52
N PHE A 59 2.91 4.74 -8.37
CA PHE A 59 1.59 5.19 -7.95
C PHE A 59 1.56 6.70 -7.68
N MET A 60 2.58 7.22 -7.04
CA MET A 60 2.64 8.66 -6.71
C MET A 60 2.77 9.51 -7.96
N THR A 61 3.48 9.03 -8.98
CA THR A 61 3.59 9.72 -10.25
C THR A 61 2.27 9.69 -11.01
N ALA A 62 1.60 8.53 -11.00
CA ALA A 62 0.31 8.38 -11.68
C ALA A 62 -0.79 9.22 -11.02
N PHE A 63 -0.71 9.37 -9.69
CA PHE A 63 -1.72 10.10 -8.90
C PHE A 63 -1.02 11.11 -8.00
N PRO A 64 -0.64 12.29 -8.55
CA PRO A 64 0.18 13.26 -7.79
C PRO A 64 -0.48 13.77 -6.50
N ASP A 65 -1.79 13.66 -6.40
CA ASP A 65 -2.56 14.10 -5.24
C ASP A 65 -3.10 12.93 -4.42
N LEU A 66 -2.54 11.72 -4.58
CA LEU A 66 -3.11 10.55 -3.94
C LEU A 66 -3.19 10.69 -2.43
N LYS A 67 -4.26 10.13 -1.88
CA LYS A 67 -4.45 9.97 -0.45
C LYS A 67 -4.84 8.54 -0.18
N VAL A 68 -4.26 7.98 0.85
CA VAL A 68 -4.58 6.63 1.31
C VAL A 68 -5.18 6.74 2.70
N SER A 69 -6.25 5.99 2.92
CA SER A 69 -6.88 5.88 4.23
C SER A 69 -6.75 4.43 4.67
N MET A 70 -6.45 4.22 5.95
CA MET A 70 -6.50 2.89 6.54
C MET A 70 -7.93 2.62 7.00
N ASP A 71 -8.58 1.67 6.34
CA ASP A 71 -9.98 1.35 6.66
C ASP A 71 -10.09 0.35 7.79
N ASP A 72 -9.13 -0.57 7.89
CA ASP A 72 -9.14 -1.58 8.94
C ASP A 72 -7.76 -2.21 9.04
N LEU A 73 -7.49 -2.81 10.19
CA LEU A 73 -6.26 -3.56 10.42
C LEU A 73 -6.60 -4.77 11.26
N VAL A 74 -6.40 -5.96 10.69
CA VAL A 74 -6.84 -7.22 11.29
C VAL A 74 -5.67 -8.18 11.32
N GLU A 75 -5.50 -8.88 12.44
CA GLU A 75 -4.55 -10.00 12.49
C GLU A 75 -5.33 -11.30 12.26
N LYS A 76 -4.87 -12.09 11.30
CA LYS A 76 -5.54 -13.34 10.95
C LYS A 76 -4.49 -14.39 10.57
N GLN A 77 -4.43 -15.47 11.33
CA GLN A 77 -3.55 -16.60 11.05
C GLN A 77 -2.09 -16.19 10.87
N GLY A 78 -1.62 -15.30 11.73
CA GLY A 78 -0.24 -14.83 11.70
C GLY A 78 0.07 -13.78 10.66
N LYS A 79 -0.92 -13.36 9.89
CA LYS A 79 -0.78 -12.30 8.92
C LYS A 79 -1.51 -11.06 9.39
N ILE A 80 -1.03 -9.90 8.95
CA ILE A 80 -1.69 -8.63 9.21
C ILE A 80 -2.36 -8.19 7.92
N LEU A 81 -3.67 -8.04 7.97
CA LEU A 81 -4.44 -7.55 6.82
C LEU A 81 -4.66 -6.06 7.00
N TYR A 82 -4.06 -5.29 6.11
CA TYR A 82 -4.11 -3.84 6.09
C TYR A 82 -5.08 -3.44 4.98
N HIS A 83 -6.30 -3.04 5.37
CA HIS A 83 -7.32 -2.62 4.42
C HIS A 83 -7.20 -1.13 4.16
N TRP A 84 -7.21 -0.74 2.89
CA TRP A 84 -6.96 0.64 2.51
C TRP A 84 -7.91 1.11 1.40
N THR A 85 -8.08 2.42 1.32
CA THR A 85 -8.74 3.08 0.19
C THR A 85 -7.79 4.15 -0.33
N LEU A 86 -7.62 4.19 -1.64
CA LEU A 86 -6.81 5.18 -2.33
C LEU A 86 -7.72 6.07 -3.16
N GLU A 87 -7.56 7.37 -3.02
CA GLU A 87 -8.24 8.36 -3.84
C GLU A 87 -7.22 9.28 -4.47
N GLY A 88 -7.50 9.74 -5.67
CA GLY A 88 -6.61 10.66 -6.33
C GLY A 88 -7.09 11.03 -7.71
N THR A 89 -6.32 11.89 -8.36
CA THR A 89 -6.58 12.31 -9.74
C THR A 89 -5.47 11.75 -10.61
N HIS A 90 -5.86 11.00 -11.64
CA HIS A 90 -4.90 10.46 -12.59
C HIS A 90 -4.26 11.60 -13.37
N GLY A 91 -2.93 11.71 -13.32
CA GLY A 91 -2.23 12.88 -13.85
C GLY A 91 -2.39 13.07 -15.34
N GLU A 92 -2.42 11.97 -16.11
CA GLU A 92 -2.53 12.06 -17.56
C GLU A 92 -3.94 12.37 -18.04
N THR A 93 -4.96 11.79 -17.39
CA THR A 93 -6.34 11.92 -17.85
C THR A 93 -7.15 12.96 -17.10
N GLY A 94 -6.69 13.36 -15.91
CA GLY A 94 -7.40 14.27 -15.04
C GLY A 94 -8.62 13.66 -14.37
N ARG A 95 -8.80 12.34 -14.46
CA ARG A 95 -9.97 11.67 -13.90
C ARG A 95 -9.74 11.32 -12.44
N ARG A 96 -10.79 11.50 -11.63
CA ARG A 96 -10.75 11.07 -10.23
C ARG A 96 -10.92 9.56 -10.14
N VAL A 97 -10.13 8.97 -9.25
CA VAL A 97 -10.25 7.54 -8.97
C VAL A 97 -10.43 7.31 -7.48
N ARG A 98 -11.11 6.21 -7.16
CA ARG A 98 -11.23 5.74 -5.79
C ARG A 98 -11.26 4.22 -5.84
N ILE A 99 -10.26 3.60 -5.22
CA ILE A 99 -10.17 2.15 -5.16
C ILE A 99 -9.88 1.72 -3.74
N SER A 100 -10.38 0.55 -3.38
CA SER A 100 -10.11 -0.07 -2.09
C SER A 100 -9.48 -1.42 -2.30
N GLY A 101 -8.64 -1.82 -1.38
CA GLY A 101 -7.98 -3.11 -1.43
C GLY A 101 -7.40 -3.45 -0.08
N PHE A 102 -6.46 -4.39 -0.08
CA PHE A 102 -5.77 -4.74 1.14
C PHE A 102 -4.36 -5.22 0.82
N GLU A 103 -3.49 -5.12 1.83
CA GLU A 103 -2.18 -5.77 1.82
C GLU A 103 -2.18 -6.81 2.91
N SER A 104 -1.62 -7.98 2.60
CA SER A 104 -1.39 -9.02 3.59
C SER A 104 0.09 -8.98 3.95
N TRP A 105 0.39 -8.64 5.21
CA TRP A 105 1.77 -8.46 5.67
C TRP A 105 2.24 -9.63 6.51
N ARG A 106 3.46 -10.06 6.26
CA ARG A 106 4.21 -10.86 7.22
C ARG A 106 5.22 -9.93 7.88
N ILE A 107 5.09 -9.74 9.18
CA ILE A 107 5.97 -8.86 9.94
C ILE A 107 7.13 -9.69 10.47
N GLY A 108 8.35 -9.23 10.23
CA GLY A 108 9.55 -9.91 10.70
C GLY A 108 9.88 -9.61 12.15
N GLU A 109 10.92 -10.25 12.64
CA GLU A 109 11.36 -10.06 14.04
C GLU A 109 11.80 -8.64 14.33
N ASP A 110 12.24 -7.92 13.30
CA ASP A 110 12.65 -6.51 13.42
C ASP A 110 11.46 -5.56 13.46
N GLY A 111 10.22 -6.07 13.37
CA GLY A 111 9.02 -5.25 13.37
C GLY A 111 8.70 -4.61 12.03
N LEU A 112 9.45 -4.93 10.98
CA LEU A 112 9.25 -4.39 9.64
C LEU A 112 8.53 -5.40 8.75
N ILE A 113 7.96 -4.92 7.64
CA ILE A 113 7.26 -5.78 6.69
C ILE A 113 8.29 -6.64 5.95
N ALA A 114 8.23 -7.94 6.16
CA ALA A 114 9.10 -8.87 5.45
C ALA A 114 8.54 -9.24 4.08
N GLU A 115 7.21 -9.31 3.99
CA GLU A 115 6.51 -9.62 2.75
C GLU A 115 5.16 -8.93 2.76
N SER A 116 4.79 -8.34 1.62
CA SER A 116 3.44 -7.78 1.45
C SER A 116 2.85 -8.28 0.14
N PHE A 117 1.61 -8.71 0.21
CA PHE A 117 0.82 -9.07 -0.97
C PHE A 117 -0.35 -8.12 -1.05
N GLY A 118 -0.27 -7.15 -1.96
CA GLY A 118 -1.31 -6.17 -2.18
C GLY A 118 -2.31 -6.64 -3.21
N ASN A 119 -3.58 -6.38 -2.98
CA ASN A 119 -4.65 -6.81 -3.85
C ASN A 119 -5.69 -5.70 -4.00
N PHE A 120 -6.06 -5.42 -5.24
CA PHE A 120 -7.17 -4.52 -5.55
C PHE A 120 -7.69 -4.89 -6.94
N ASP A 121 -8.85 -4.36 -7.29
CA ASP A 121 -9.46 -4.63 -8.61
C ASP A 121 -8.81 -3.72 -9.65
N ALA A 122 -7.82 -4.26 -10.36
CA ALA A 122 -7.09 -3.51 -11.37
C ALA A 122 -7.98 -3.13 -12.55
N ALA A 123 -8.96 -3.97 -12.88
CA ALA A 123 -9.88 -3.67 -13.97
C ALA A 123 -10.77 -2.47 -13.62
N ASP A 124 -11.21 -2.37 -12.36
CA ASP A 124 -11.99 -1.22 -11.92
C ASP A 124 -11.16 0.05 -11.97
N LEU A 125 -9.91 0.01 -11.50
CA LEU A 125 -9.02 1.16 -11.60
C LEU A 125 -8.86 1.61 -13.05
N GLU A 126 -8.65 0.67 -13.96
CA GLU A 126 -8.49 0.99 -15.37
C GLU A 126 -9.74 1.64 -15.93
N ARG A 127 -10.94 1.12 -15.57
CA ARG A 127 -12.20 1.72 -15.99
C ARG A 127 -12.32 3.17 -15.53
N GLN A 128 -11.95 3.44 -14.27
CA GLN A 128 -12.03 4.80 -13.73
C GLN A 128 -11.07 5.74 -14.45
N ILE A 129 -9.87 5.28 -14.76
CA ILE A 129 -8.88 6.08 -15.47
C ILE A 129 -9.36 6.41 -16.88
N LYS A 130 -9.98 5.43 -17.55
CA LYS A 130 -10.45 5.59 -18.93
C LYS A 130 -11.81 6.26 -19.04
N GLY A 131 -12.57 6.32 -17.95
CA GLY A 131 -13.93 6.85 -17.99
C GLY A 131 -14.86 5.90 -18.72
N ALA A 132 -14.91 4.65 -18.27
CA ALA A 132 -15.51 3.53 -19.01
C ALA A 132 -17.03 3.57 -19.13
N ASP A 133 -17.68 4.46 -18.45
CA ASP A 133 -19.11 4.68 -18.62
C ASP A 133 -19.43 5.44 -19.91
N SER A 134 -18.42 5.90 -20.55
CA SER A 134 -18.56 6.61 -21.81
C SER A 134 -18.59 5.65 -22.98
#